data_4dc00b52de1866f84e75975ec5de7304
#
_entry.id   4dc00b52de1866f84e75975ec5de7304
#
_cell.length_a   1.000
_cell.length_b   1.000
_cell.length_c   1.000
_cell.angle_alpha   90.00
_cell.angle_beta   90.00
_cell.angle_gamma   90.00
#
_symmetry.space_group_name_H-M   'P 1'
#
loop_
_entity.id
_entity.type
_entity.pdbx_description
1 polymer ?
#
loop_
_entity_poly.entity_id
_entity_poly.type
_entity_poly.pdbx_seq_one_letter_code
_entity_poly.pdbx_strand_id
1 'polypeptide(L)'
;MRILLVEDDAMLGAATQQRLRDEAYAVDWVVDADAAELALRDDAYEAVLLDLGLPGRDGLELLRALRQRGHEVAVLVLTARDAVHDCIAALDLGADDYLNKPFDSGELLARLRAVVRRRAGQATAVLGNGRVRLDPRSRRAASGAAEVQLTAREFALLHALLLRPGAILSRGELEDRIYGWNEEVESNAVEFLIHGLRRKLGADVIRNVRGVGWMVERERRDDDA
;
A
#
# COMPACT_ATOMS: atom_id res chain seq x y z
N MET A 1 -1.55 2.56 -3.66
CA MET A 1 -1.06 1.45 -2.83
C MET A 1 -1.88 0.22 -3.14
N ARG A 2 -1.22 -0.87 -3.51
CA ARG A 2 -1.87 -2.14 -3.85
C ARG A 2 -1.82 -3.11 -2.67
N ILE A 3 -2.96 -3.69 -2.33
CA ILE A 3 -3.15 -4.56 -1.17
C ILE A 3 -3.66 -5.90 -1.66
N LEU A 4 -3.11 -6.98 -1.13
CA LEU A 4 -3.68 -8.31 -1.26
C LEU A 4 -4.53 -8.60 0.00
N LEU A 5 -5.81 -8.84 -0.20
CA LEU A 5 -6.72 -9.32 0.83
C LEU A 5 -6.85 -10.85 0.70
N VAL A 6 -6.54 -11.57 1.77
CA VAL A 6 -6.66 -13.04 1.85
C VAL A 6 -7.70 -13.36 2.91
N GLU A 7 -8.91 -13.71 2.47
CA GLU A 7 -10.10 -13.86 3.33
C GLU A 7 -11.08 -14.82 2.66
N ASP A 8 -11.48 -15.87 3.34
CA ASP A 8 -12.40 -16.89 2.80
C ASP A 8 -13.87 -16.56 3.06
N ASP A 9 -14.17 -15.76 4.08
CA ASP A 9 -15.53 -15.28 4.32
C ASP A 9 -15.94 -14.27 3.24
N ALA A 10 -16.88 -14.66 2.40
CA ALA A 10 -17.34 -13.86 1.26
C ALA A 10 -17.97 -12.51 1.67
N MET A 11 -18.67 -12.46 2.82
CA MET A 11 -19.31 -11.22 3.28
C MET A 11 -18.26 -10.26 3.84
N LEU A 12 -17.36 -10.75 4.68
CA LEU A 12 -16.30 -9.93 5.28
C LEU A 12 -15.30 -9.50 4.23
N GLY A 13 -14.90 -10.39 3.31
CA GLY A 13 -14.01 -10.10 2.21
C GLY A 13 -14.55 -9.00 1.31
N ALA A 14 -15.81 -9.11 0.87
CA ALA A 14 -16.45 -8.08 0.03
C ALA A 14 -16.54 -6.73 0.76
N ALA A 15 -16.96 -6.71 2.03
CA ALA A 15 -17.08 -5.49 2.81
C ALA A 15 -15.71 -4.82 3.04
N THR A 16 -14.69 -5.62 3.36
CA THR A 16 -13.32 -5.14 3.56
C THR A 16 -12.72 -4.60 2.25
N GLN A 17 -12.89 -5.32 1.14
CA GLN A 17 -12.43 -4.88 -0.18
C GLN A 17 -13.08 -3.54 -0.56
N GLN A 18 -14.41 -3.43 -0.43
CA GLN A 18 -15.12 -2.19 -0.75
C GLN A 18 -14.63 -1.03 0.11
N ARG A 19 -14.47 -1.24 1.43
CA ARG A 19 -13.98 -0.21 2.34
C ARG A 19 -12.58 0.29 1.98
N LEU A 20 -11.70 -0.62 1.59
CA LEU A 20 -10.35 -0.26 1.16
C LEU A 20 -10.35 0.51 -0.16
N ARG A 21 -11.20 0.12 -1.12
CA ARG A 21 -11.37 0.82 -2.39
C ARG A 21 -11.90 2.24 -2.20
N ASP A 22 -12.82 2.46 -1.26
CA ASP A 22 -13.33 3.79 -0.90
C ASP A 22 -12.21 4.70 -0.36
N GLU A 23 -11.17 4.09 0.20
CA GLU A 23 -9.95 4.78 0.67
C GLU A 23 -8.85 4.85 -0.41
N ALA A 24 -9.19 4.61 -1.65
CA ALA A 24 -8.28 4.71 -2.79
C ALA A 24 -7.14 3.66 -2.82
N TYR A 25 -7.34 2.52 -2.19
CA TYR A 25 -6.42 1.40 -2.33
C TYR A 25 -6.82 0.53 -3.53
N ALA A 26 -5.83 0.08 -4.31
CA ALA A 26 -6.01 -1.01 -5.26
C ALA A 26 -6.04 -2.32 -4.45
N VAL A 27 -7.11 -3.11 -4.58
CA VAL A 27 -7.30 -4.29 -3.73
C VAL A 27 -7.63 -5.50 -4.58
N ASP A 28 -6.75 -6.47 -4.52
CA ASP A 28 -6.99 -7.80 -5.05
C ASP A 28 -7.39 -8.72 -3.89
N TRP A 29 -8.38 -9.55 -4.11
CA TRP A 29 -8.93 -10.43 -3.10
C TRP A 29 -8.87 -11.87 -3.55
N VAL A 30 -8.33 -12.73 -2.69
CA VAL A 30 -8.22 -14.18 -2.84
C VAL A 30 -8.76 -14.87 -1.59
N VAL A 31 -9.18 -16.11 -1.72
CA VAL A 31 -9.93 -16.83 -0.69
C VAL A 31 -9.14 -17.95 0.00
N ASP A 32 -7.91 -18.20 -0.44
CA ASP A 32 -7.05 -19.24 0.12
C ASP A 32 -5.56 -18.88 0.03
N ALA A 33 -4.74 -19.64 0.74
CA ALA A 33 -3.30 -19.43 0.84
C ALA A 33 -2.55 -19.71 -0.48
N ASP A 34 -3.01 -20.63 -1.30
CA ASP A 34 -2.33 -21.00 -2.55
C ASP A 34 -2.52 -19.91 -3.61
N ALA A 35 -3.74 -19.38 -3.71
CA ALA A 35 -4.02 -18.23 -4.55
C ALA A 35 -3.23 -16.98 -4.09
N ALA A 36 -3.11 -16.77 -2.76
CA ALA A 36 -2.31 -15.68 -2.21
C ALA A 36 -0.82 -15.85 -2.55
N GLU A 37 -0.27 -17.04 -2.43
CA GLU A 37 1.12 -17.31 -2.79
C GLU A 37 1.39 -17.10 -4.28
N LEU A 38 0.43 -17.45 -5.14
CA LEU A 38 0.53 -17.19 -6.57
C LEU A 38 0.53 -15.68 -6.87
N ALA A 39 -0.40 -14.94 -6.26
CA ALA A 39 -0.50 -13.48 -6.42
C ALA A 39 0.77 -12.75 -5.97
N LEU A 40 1.43 -13.22 -4.91
CA LEU A 40 2.62 -12.60 -4.34
C LEU A 40 3.93 -12.89 -5.09
N ARG A 41 3.90 -13.71 -6.16
CA ARG A 41 5.10 -13.97 -6.98
C ARG A 41 5.59 -12.73 -7.73
N ASP A 42 4.70 -11.82 -8.04
CA ASP A 42 5.02 -10.65 -8.87
C ASP A 42 5.44 -9.41 -8.03
N ASP A 43 5.59 -9.53 -6.71
CA ASP A 43 6.07 -8.50 -5.74
C ASP A 43 5.37 -7.11 -5.84
N ALA A 44 4.16 -7.06 -6.41
CA ALA A 44 3.46 -5.81 -6.68
C ALA A 44 2.70 -5.22 -5.47
N TYR A 45 2.67 -5.96 -4.33
CA TYR A 45 1.87 -5.56 -3.16
C TYR A 45 2.71 -4.83 -2.12
N GLU A 46 2.16 -3.73 -1.60
CA GLU A 46 2.74 -3.02 -0.46
C GLU A 46 2.28 -3.61 0.89
N ALA A 47 1.12 -4.25 0.91
CA ALA A 47 0.62 -4.93 2.11
C ALA A 47 -0.23 -6.16 1.78
N VAL A 48 -0.25 -7.10 2.71
CA VAL A 48 -1.15 -8.26 2.75
C VAL A 48 -2.01 -8.12 4.00
N LEU A 49 -3.32 -8.19 3.85
CA LEU A 49 -4.27 -8.43 4.92
C LEU A 49 -4.55 -9.93 4.94
N LEU A 50 -4.18 -10.62 5.98
CA LEU A 50 -4.13 -12.07 6.03
C LEU A 50 -5.03 -12.63 7.14
N ASP A 51 -6.09 -13.34 6.76
CA ASP A 51 -6.77 -14.21 7.72
C ASP A 51 -5.91 -15.45 8.03
N LEU A 52 -5.93 -15.87 9.29
CA LEU A 52 -5.29 -17.11 9.71
C LEU A 52 -6.20 -18.33 9.50
N GLY A 53 -7.53 -18.14 9.52
CA GLY A 53 -8.53 -19.19 9.45
C GLY A 53 -8.83 -19.70 8.04
N LEU A 54 -7.87 -19.67 7.12
CA LEU A 54 -8.07 -20.03 5.73
C LEU A 54 -8.38 -21.54 5.54
N PRO A 55 -9.16 -21.92 4.53
CA PRO A 55 -9.38 -23.31 4.20
C PRO A 55 -8.13 -23.97 3.65
N GLY A 56 -7.94 -25.24 4.01
CA GLY A 56 -6.81 -26.05 3.55
C GLY A 56 -5.50 -25.68 4.25
N ARG A 57 -4.75 -24.75 3.72
CA ARG A 57 -3.47 -24.30 4.27
C ARG A 57 -3.67 -23.10 5.20
N ASP A 58 -3.20 -23.22 6.46
CA ASP A 58 -3.31 -22.18 7.47
C ASP A 58 -2.55 -20.90 7.08
N GLY A 59 -3.10 -19.73 7.46
CA GLY A 59 -2.47 -18.43 7.21
C GLY A 59 -1.09 -18.27 7.87
N LEU A 60 -0.84 -18.91 9.02
CA LEU A 60 0.51 -18.94 9.64
C LEU A 60 1.51 -19.69 8.77
N GLU A 61 1.10 -20.76 8.08
CA GLU A 61 1.97 -21.49 7.15
C GLU A 61 2.31 -20.63 5.92
N LEU A 62 1.34 -19.89 5.40
CA LEU A 62 1.57 -18.93 4.33
C LEU A 62 2.56 -17.84 4.77
N LEU A 63 2.34 -17.24 5.94
CA LEU A 63 3.23 -16.21 6.49
C LEU A 63 4.67 -16.73 6.64
N ARG A 64 4.82 -17.93 7.19
CA ARG A 64 6.14 -18.60 7.34
C ARG A 64 6.81 -18.79 5.97
N ALA A 65 6.08 -19.28 4.98
CA ALA A 65 6.61 -19.50 3.63
C ALA A 65 7.06 -18.19 2.97
N LEU A 66 6.30 -17.10 3.12
CA LEU A 66 6.65 -15.78 2.63
C LEU A 66 7.96 -15.28 3.24
N ARG A 67 8.10 -15.36 4.56
CA ARG A 67 9.32 -14.90 5.24
C ARG A 67 10.54 -15.76 4.94
N GLN A 68 10.39 -17.08 4.81
CA GLN A 68 11.47 -17.99 4.41
C GLN A 68 11.99 -17.68 2.99
N ARG A 69 11.14 -17.19 2.10
CA ARG A 69 11.52 -16.75 0.73
C ARG A 69 12.05 -15.33 0.67
N GLY A 70 12.15 -14.64 1.80
CA GLY A 70 12.65 -13.26 1.86
C GLY A 70 11.65 -12.20 1.42
N HIS A 71 10.34 -12.52 1.31
CA HIS A 71 9.34 -11.49 1.02
C HIS A 71 9.24 -10.48 2.16
N GLU A 72 9.50 -9.22 1.85
CA GLU A 72 9.45 -8.10 2.80
C GLU A 72 8.11 -7.35 2.78
N VAL A 73 7.09 -7.87 2.10
CA VAL A 73 5.76 -7.25 2.09
C VAL A 73 5.23 -7.08 3.50
N ALA A 74 4.59 -5.92 3.78
CA ALA A 74 3.94 -5.69 5.07
C ALA A 74 2.77 -6.67 5.26
N VAL A 75 2.70 -7.36 6.40
CA VAL A 75 1.61 -8.30 6.70
C VAL A 75 0.87 -7.85 7.95
N LEU A 76 -0.41 -7.51 7.78
CA LEU A 76 -1.36 -7.28 8.87
C LEU A 76 -2.29 -8.50 8.95
N VAL A 77 -2.20 -9.22 10.06
CA VAL A 77 -3.03 -10.40 10.32
C VAL A 77 -4.42 -9.98 10.78
N LEU A 78 -5.46 -10.57 10.17
CA LEU A 78 -6.86 -10.42 10.57
C LEU A 78 -7.33 -11.78 11.12
N THR A 79 -7.70 -11.85 12.39
CA THR A 79 -8.01 -13.15 12.97
C THR A 79 -9.20 -13.10 13.95
N ALA A 80 -10.04 -14.14 13.89
CA ALA A 80 -11.06 -14.39 14.91
C ALA A 80 -10.52 -15.24 16.08
N ARG A 81 -9.25 -15.64 16.00
CA ARG A 81 -8.63 -16.47 17.03
C ARG A 81 -8.27 -15.60 18.22
N ASP A 82 -9.01 -15.74 19.31
CA ASP A 82 -8.77 -15.04 20.58
C ASP A 82 -7.54 -15.56 21.34
N ALA A 83 -6.88 -16.59 20.84
CA ALA A 83 -5.72 -17.17 21.49
C ALA A 83 -4.52 -16.24 21.37
N VAL A 84 -4.08 -15.68 22.47
CA VAL A 84 -2.84 -14.91 22.60
C VAL A 84 -1.67 -15.63 21.92
N HIS A 85 -1.66 -16.98 21.92
CA HIS A 85 -0.65 -17.80 21.26
C HIS A 85 -0.59 -17.60 19.74
N ASP A 86 -1.73 -17.48 19.05
CA ASP A 86 -1.76 -17.29 17.60
C ASP A 86 -1.25 -15.90 17.22
N CYS A 87 -1.60 -14.89 18.02
CA CYS A 87 -1.05 -13.54 17.85
C CYS A 87 0.48 -13.50 18.05
N ILE A 88 0.97 -14.16 19.12
CA ILE A 88 2.41 -14.27 19.39
C ILE A 88 3.10 -15.01 18.23
N ALA A 89 2.56 -16.16 17.82
CA ALA A 89 3.12 -16.95 16.73
C ALA A 89 3.18 -16.17 15.42
N ALA A 90 2.14 -15.39 15.09
CA ALA A 90 2.13 -14.53 13.90
C ALA A 90 3.21 -13.45 13.97
N LEU A 91 3.34 -12.77 15.09
CA LEU A 91 4.36 -11.73 15.28
C LEU A 91 5.78 -12.31 15.24
N ASP A 92 6.03 -13.44 15.91
CA ASP A 92 7.32 -14.13 15.92
C ASP A 92 7.70 -14.66 14.52
N LEU A 93 6.70 -15.01 13.70
CA LEU A 93 6.89 -15.37 12.29
C LEU A 93 7.12 -14.19 11.37
N GLY A 94 6.99 -12.95 11.88
CA GLY A 94 7.28 -11.73 11.13
C GLY A 94 6.05 -11.03 10.55
N ALA A 95 4.86 -11.23 11.13
CA ALA A 95 3.75 -10.30 10.91
C ALA A 95 4.12 -8.90 11.45
N ASP A 96 3.66 -7.86 10.80
CA ASP A 96 3.96 -6.48 11.18
C ASP A 96 2.99 -5.93 12.23
N ASP A 97 1.77 -6.48 12.28
CA ASP A 97 0.74 -6.20 13.29
C ASP A 97 -0.37 -7.24 13.15
N TYR A 98 -1.33 -7.24 14.09
CA TYR A 98 -2.53 -8.05 14.03
C TYR A 98 -3.77 -7.25 14.45
N LEU A 99 -4.96 -7.72 14.04
CA LEU A 99 -6.24 -7.12 14.34
C LEU A 99 -7.29 -8.21 14.55
N ASN A 100 -7.95 -8.19 15.70
CA ASN A 100 -8.98 -9.18 16.03
C ASN A 100 -10.31 -8.87 15.32
N LYS A 101 -10.95 -9.91 14.79
CA LYS A 101 -12.32 -9.88 14.27
C LYS A 101 -13.31 -10.04 15.46
N PRO A 102 -14.42 -9.27 15.50
CA PRO A 102 -14.79 -8.19 14.59
C PRO A 102 -13.98 -6.91 14.84
N PHE A 103 -13.63 -6.18 13.79
CA PHE A 103 -12.84 -4.96 13.88
C PHE A 103 -13.59 -3.72 13.35
N ASP A 104 -13.18 -2.56 13.84
CA ASP A 104 -13.59 -1.28 13.31
C ASP A 104 -12.80 -0.95 12.03
N SER A 105 -13.48 -0.46 10.99
CA SER A 105 -12.85 -0.11 9.72
C SER A 105 -11.80 0.99 9.86
N GLY A 106 -11.99 1.93 10.78
CA GLY A 106 -11.02 3.00 11.05
C GLY A 106 -9.76 2.46 11.70
N GLU A 107 -9.89 1.45 12.58
CA GLU A 107 -8.75 0.75 13.19
C GLU A 107 -7.96 -0.03 12.13
N LEU A 108 -8.64 -0.81 11.28
CA LEU A 108 -8.00 -1.51 10.16
C LEU A 108 -7.15 -0.55 9.31
N LEU A 109 -7.75 0.56 8.88
CA LEU A 109 -7.06 1.54 8.04
C LEU A 109 -5.90 2.23 8.76
N ALA A 110 -6.02 2.49 10.06
CA ALA A 110 -4.95 3.11 10.84
C ALA A 110 -3.75 2.16 11.00
N ARG A 111 -3.99 0.87 11.30
CA ARG A 111 -2.97 -0.17 11.40
C ARG A 111 -2.30 -0.41 10.04
N LEU A 112 -3.07 -0.54 8.97
CA LEU A 112 -2.56 -0.70 7.61
C LEU A 112 -1.59 0.44 7.24
N ARG A 113 -1.98 1.70 7.46
CA ARG A 113 -1.07 2.85 7.24
C ARG A 113 0.20 2.75 8.09
N ALA A 114 0.09 2.30 9.33
CA ALA A 114 1.22 2.18 10.26
C ALA A 114 2.21 1.10 9.83
N VAL A 115 1.73 -0.09 9.40
CA VAL A 115 2.61 -1.19 8.98
C VAL A 115 3.33 -0.86 7.68
N VAL A 116 2.63 -0.30 6.69
CA VAL A 116 3.24 0.12 5.42
C VAL A 116 4.29 1.21 5.64
N ARG A 117 3.99 2.21 6.45
CA ARG A 117 4.92 3.27 6.81
C ARG A 117 6.20 2.74 7.46
N ARG A 118 6.07 1.83 8.43
CA ARG A 118 7.23 1.20 9.12
C ARG A 118 8.11 0.43 8.14
N ARG A 119 7.51 -0.34 7.24
CA ARG A 119 8.23 -1.08 6.20
C ARG A 119 8.93 -0.19 5.18
N ALA A 120 8.35 0.97 4.88
CA ALA A 120 9.00 1.97 4.02
C ALA A 120 10.11 2.77 4.73
N GLY A 121 10.41 2.49 6.02
CA GLY A 121 11.39 3.24 6.80
C GLY A 121 10.98 4.68 7.12
N GLN A 122 9.69 5.00 7.05
CA GLN A 122 9.17 6.35 7.29
C GLN A 122 8.80 6.54 8.77
N ALA A 123 9.45 7.50 9.42
CA ALA A 123 9.23 7.78 10.84
C ALA A 123 7.93 8.59 11.09
N THR A 124 7.53 9.43 10.14
CA THR A 124 6.38 10.34 10.29
C THR A 124 5.13 9.82 9.61
N ALA A 125 3.96 10.20 10.13
CA ALA A 125 2.67 9.84 9.52
C ALA A 125 2.43 10.59 8.19
N VAL A 126 3.07 11.72 7.98
CA VAL A 126 3.03 12.52 6.76
C VAL A 126 4.22 12.13 5.90
N LEU A 127 3.94 11.69 4.68
CA LEU A 127 4.97 11.39 3.69
C LEU A 127 5.49 12.68 3.05
N GLY A 128 6.76 12.73 2.71
CA GLY A 128 7.31 13.91 2.06
C GLY A 128 8.77 13.78 1.66
N ASN A 129 9.23 14.79 0.90
CA ASN A 129 10.60 14.91 0.42
C ASN A 129 11.16 16.33 0.66
N GLY A 130 10.65 17.06 1.65
CA GLY A 130 11.01 18.46 1.91
C GLY A 130 10.28 19.48 1.02
N ARG A 131 9.93 19.13 -0.22
CA ARG A 131 9.20 20.00 -1.16
C ARG A 131 7.71 19.78 -1.17
N VAL A 132 7.30 18.51 -1.17
CA VAL A 132 5.90 18.10 -1.13
C VAL A 132 5.64 17.25 0.11
N ARG A 133 4.48 17.44 0.71
CA ARG A 133 3.98 16.66 1.85
C ARG A 133 2.64 16.07 1.50
N LEU A 134 2.40 14.84 1.89
CA LEU A 134 1.16 14.10 1.71
C LEU A 134 0.72 13.53 3.05
N ASP A 135 -0.47 13.89 3.50
CA ASP A 135 -1.12 13.26 4.64
C ASP A 135 -2.01 12.10 4.16
N PRO A 136 -1.62 10.85 4.43
CA PRO A 136 -2.40 9.69 4.01
C PRO A 136 -3.78 9.57 4.68
N ARG A 137 -4.00 10.23 5.82
CA ARG A 137 -5.27 10.20 6.53
C ARG A 137 -6.32 11.10 5.88
N SER A 138 -5.92 12.32 5.57
CA SER A 138 -6.81 13.32 4.98
C SER A 138 -6.79 13.33 3.45
N ARG A 139 -5.82 12.65 2.82
CA ARG A 139 -5.52 12.69 1.38
C ARG A 139 -5.24 14.11 0.88
N ARG A 140 -4.69 14.96 1.74
CA ARG A 140 -4.26 16.31 1.39
C ARG A 140 -2.78 16.33 1.07
N ALA A 141 -2.43 17.06 0.04
CA ALA A 141 -1.04 17.31 -0.30
C ALA A 141 -0.74 18.81 -0.23
N ALA A 142 0.49 19.14 0.17
CA ALA A 142 0.97 20.50 0.23
C ALA A 142 2.33 20.63 -0.44
N SER A 143 2.53 21.73 -1.20
CA SER A 143 3.80 22.11 -1.81
C SER A 143 3.94 23.62 -1.78
N GLY A 144 4.97 24.14 -1.10
CA GLY A 144 5.08 25.57 -0.81
C GLY A 144 3.86 26.08 -0.07
N ALA A 145 3.20 27.11 -0.62
CA ALA A 145 1.96 27.68 -0.09
C ALA A 145 0.69 26.97 -0.55
N ALA A 146 0.78 26.07 -1.52
CA ALA A 146 -0.37 25.32 -2.05
C ALA A 146 -0.71 24.15 -1.14
N GLU A 147 -1.97 24.06 -0.73
CA GLU A 147 -2.54 22.89 -0.05
C GLU A 147 -3.82 22.48 -0.76
N VAL A 148 -3.90 21.21 -1.18
CA VAL A 148 -4.96 20.73 -2.04
C VAL A 148 -5.49 19.37 -1.60
N GLN A 149 -6.79 19.14 -1.82
CA GLN A 149 -7.40 17.82 -1.72
C GLN A 149 -7.14 17.03 -3.00
N LEU A 150 -6.63 15.81 -2.86
CA LEU A 150 -6.40 14.92 -3.98
C LEU A 150 -7.63 14.03 -4.25
N THR A 151 -7.84 13.70 -5.51
CA THR A 151 -8.73 12.59 -5.88
C THR A 151 -8.11 11.26 -5.45
N ALA A 152 -8.89 10.18 -5.43
CA ALA A 152 -8.43 8.85 -5.04
C ALA A 152 -7.19 8.41 -5.84
N ARG A 153 -7.23 8.53 -7.16
CA ARG A 153 -6.14 8.10 -8.05
C ARG A 153 -4.93 9.04 -8.01
N GLU A 154 -5.13 10.36 -7.88
CA GLU A 154 -4.02 11.30 -7.66
C GLU A 154 -3.30 11.01 -6.34
N PHE A 155 -4.07 10.70 -5.29
CA PHE A 155 -3.50 10.29 -4.01
C PHE A 155 -2.70 9.00 -4.15
N ALA A 156 -3.24 7.96 -4.78
CA ALA A 156 -2.57 6.67 -4.96
C ALA A 156 -1.24 6.83 -5.72
N LEU A 157 -1.22 7.64 -6.78
CA LEU A 157 -0.01 7.91 -7.55
C LEU A 157 1.05 8.66 -6.72
N LEU A 158 0.66 9.76 -6.08
CA LEU A 158 1.59 10.56 -5.29
C LEU A 158 2.11 9.78 -4.08
N HIS A 159 1.24 8.97 -3.45
CA HIS A 159 1.60 8.09 -2.35
C HIS A 159 2.66 7.05 -2.78
N ALA A 160 2.47 6.39 -3.93
CA ALA A 160 3.42 5.41 -4.46
C ALA A 160 4.81 6.02 -4.68
N LEU A 161 4.88 7.24 -5.22
CA LEU A 161 6.14 7.95 -5.44
C LEU A 161 6.80 8.42 -4.14
N LEU A 162 6.01 8.84 -3.14
CA LEU A 162 6.51 9.36 -1.86
C LEU A 162 6.85 8.27 -0.83
N LEU A 163 6.43 7.04 -1.03
CA LEU A 163 6.88 5.92 -0.19
C LEU A 163 8.38 5.69 -0.29
N ARG A 164 8.97 5.89 -1.47
CA ARG A 164 10.40 5.74 -1.75
C ARG A 164 10.92 6.91 -2.59
N PRO A 165 11.11 8.11 -2.01
CA PRO A 165 11.64 9.25 -2.74
C PRO A 165 12.99 8.92 -3.36
N GLY A 166 13.19 9.28 -4.62
CA GLY A 166 14.37 8.97 -5.41
C GLY A 166 14.26 7.66 -6.22
N ALA A 167 13.31 6.78 -5.93
CA ALA A 167 13.04 5.62 -6.78
C ALA A 167 12.28 6.05 -8.04
N ILE A 168 12.67 5.49 -9.17
CA ILE A 168 11.98 5.69 -10.44
C ILE A 168 10.96 4.57 -10.59
N LEU A 169 9.70 4.92 -10.83
CA LEU A 169 8.64 3.97 -11.13
C LEU A 169 8.26 4.08 -12.60
N SER A 170 8.25 2.97 -13.29
CA SER A 170 7.77 2.85 -14.66
C SER A 170 6.25 3.04 -14.74
N ARG A 171 5.72 3.17 -15.97
CA ARG A 171 4.26 3.24 -16.19
C ARG A 171 3.56 2.01 -15.60
N GLY A 172 4.02 0.81 -15.96
CA GLY A 172 3.41 -0.43 -15.49
C GLY A 172 3.41 -0.53 -13.96
N GLU A 173 4.55 -0.22 -13.30
CA GLU A 173 4.61 -0.21 -11.83
C GLU A 173 3.67 0.81 -11.18
N LEU A 174 3.42 1.96 -11.81
CA LEU A 174 2.44 2.93 -11.32
C LEU A 174 1.01 2.44 -11.55
N GLU A 175 0.71 1.88 -12.72
CA GLU A 175 -0.59 1.28 -13.04
C GLU A 175 -0.91 0.17 -12.03
N ASP A 176 0.01 -0.76 -11.78
CA ASP A 176 -0.15 -1.85 -10.81
C ASP A 176 -0.44 -1.36 -9.38
N ARG A 177 0.10 -0.20 -8.98
CA ARG A 177 -0.09 0.38 -7.63
C ARG A 177 -1.34 1.21 -7.49
N ILE A 178 -1.91 1.67 -8.60
CA ILE A 178 -3.09 2.55 -8.64
C ILE A 178 -4.35 1.76 -8.93
N TYR A 179 -4.24 0.68 -9.72
CA TYR A 179 -5.34 -0.13 -10.19
C TYR A 179 -5.22 -1.57 -9.66
N GLY A 180 -6.34 -2.15 -9.26
CA GLY A 180 -6.45 -3.57 -8.90
C GLY A 180 -6.71 -4.45 -10.12
N TRP A 181 -6.80 -5.75 -9.89
CA TRP A 181 -7.20 -6.69 -10.93
C TRP A 181 -8.55 -6.32 -11.55
N ASN A 182 -8.68 -6.53 -12.85
CA ASN A 182 -9.89 -6.28 -13.63
C ASN A 182 -10.34 -4.80 -13.70
N GLU A 183 -9.48 -3.85 -13.37
CA GLU A 183 -9.72 -2.46 -13.68
C GLU A 183 -9.18 -2.13 -15.08
N GLU A 184 -10.03 -1.60 -15.97
CA GLU A 184 -9.58 -1.11 -17.27
C GLU A 184 -8.75 0.18 -17.09
N VAL A 185 -7.54 0.18 -17.65
CA VAL A 185 -6.63 1.32 -17.58
C VAL A 185 -6.50 1.94 -18.97
N GLU A 186 -6.90 3.19 -19.10
CA GLU A 186 -6.67 3.94 -20.34
C GLU A 186 -5.16 4.14 -20.56
N SER A 187 -4.72 4.05 -21.80
CA SER A 187 -3.29 4.08 -22.17
C SER A 187 -2.51 5.33 -21.74
N ASN A 188 -3.20 6.42 -21.37
CA ASN A 188 -2.62 7.69 -20.92
C ASN A 188 -3.03 8.07 -19.49
N ALA A 189 -3.59 7.13 -18.73
CA ALA A 189 -4.13 7.39 -17.39
C ALA A 189 -3.08 7.94 -16.41
N VAL A 190 -1.88 7.36 -16.41
CA VAL A 190 -0.77 7.80 -15.54
C VAL A 190 -0.34 9.22 -15.88
N GLU A 191 -0.15 9.53 -17.16
CA GLU A 191 0.24 10.87 -17.62
C GLU A 191 -0.82 11.92 -17.28
N PHE A 192 -2.08 11.58 -17.40
CA PHE A 192 -3.19 12.46 -17.02
C PHE A 192 -3.15 12.78 -15.52
N LEU A 193 -2.94 11.78 -14.67
CA LEU A 193 -2.81 11.97 -13.22
C LEU A 193 -1.58 12.82 -12.87
N ILE A 194 -0.44 12.59 -13.52
CA ILE A 194 0.78 13.38 -13.32
C ILE A 194 0.56 14.82 -13.73
N HIS A 195 -0.09 15.05 -14.86
CA HIS A 195 -0.44 16.41 -15.30
C HIS A 195 -1.34 17.10 -14.27
N GLY A 196 -2.35 16.41 -13.76
CA GLY A 196 -3.24 16.91 -12.70
C GLY A 196 -2.48 17.30 -11.43
N LEU A 197 -1.58 16.43 -10.95
CA LEU A 197 -0.76 16.70 -9.77
C LEU A 197 0.20 17.88 -9.97
N ARG A 198 0.87 17.97 -11.12
CA ARG A 198 1.75 19.08 -11.45
C ARG A 198 1.02 20.42 -11.50
N ARG A 199 -0.20 20.42 -12.03
CA ARG A 199 -1.05 21.63 -12.04
C ARG A 199 -1.44 22.09 -10.64
N LYS A 200 -1.68 21.14 -9.72
CA LYS A 200 -2.10 21.41 -8.34
C LYS A 200 -0.96 21.77 -7.40
N LEU A 201 0.21 21.13 -7.55
CA LEU A 201 1.31 21.16 -6.58
C LEU A 201 2.60 21.79 -7.14
N GLY A 202 2.62 22.10 -8.44
CA GLY A 202 3.80 22.63 -9.13
C GLY A 202 4.45 21.63 -10.09
N ALA A 203 5.06 22.14 -11.15
CA ALA A 203 5.63 21.34 -12.23
C ALA A 203 6.77 20.39 -11.76
N ASP A 204 7.50 20.82 -10.74
CA ASP A 204 8.71 20.14 -10.26
C ASP A 204 8.44 19.05 -9.22
N VAL A 205 7.17 18.86 -8.81
CA VAL A 205 6.81 17.86 -7.80
C VAL A 205 7.11 16.44 -8.25
N ILE A 206 6.87 16.14 -9.52
CA ILE A 206 7.14 14.84 -10.13
C ILE A 206 8.07 15.05 -11.31
N ARG A 207 9.24 14.41 -11.28
CA ARG A 207 10.21 14.44 -12.36
C ARG A 207 9.98 13.29 -13.34
N ASN A 208 10.03 13.58 -14.63
CA ASN A 208 10.06 12.55 -15.67
C ASN A 208 11.52 12.13 -15.94
N VAL A 209 11.78 10.84 -15.89
CA VAL A 209 13.04 10.23 -16.32
C VAL A 209 12.79 9.59 -17.68
N ARG A 210 13.23 10.29 -18.71
CA ARG A 210 12.90 9.98 -20.12
C ARG A 210 13.19 8.52 -20.46
N GLY A 211 12.19 7.82 -20.98
CA GLY A 211 12.28 6.42 -21.38
C GLY A 211 12.27 5.41 -20.24
N VAL A 212 12.20 5.86 -18.98
CA VAL A 212 12.22 4.97 -17.79
C VAL A 212 10.94 5.09 -16.97
N GLY A 213 10.54 6.31 -16.56
CA GLY A 213 9.38 6.51 -15.72
C GLY A 213 9.37 7.85 -15.00
N TRP A 214 8.81 7.86 -13.79
CA TRP A 214 8.66 9.06 -12.98
C TRP A 214 9.16 8.85 -11.57
N MET A 215 9.54 9.94 -10.92
CA MET A 215 10.02 9.95 -9.55
C MET A 215 9.66 11.27 -8.84
N VAL A 216 9.60 11.22 -7.53
CA VAL A 216 9.74 12.38 -6.65
C VAL A 216 11.18 12.40 -6.17
N GLU A 217 11.87 13.53 -6.30
CA GLU A 217 13.27 13.65 -5.88
C GLU A 217 13.41 13.41 -4.37
N ARG A 218 14.54 12.82 -3.96
CA ARG A 218 14.90 12.73 -2.55
C ARG A 218 15.28 14.13 -2.04
N GLU A 219 14.91 14.44 -0.79
CA GLU A 219 15.43 15.64 -0.13
C GLU A 219 16.97 15.60 -0.16
N ARG A 220 17.61 16.66 -0.66
CA ARG A 220 19.05 16.84 -0.47
C ARG A 220 19.25 17.15 1.02
N ARG A 221 19.93 16.28 1.73
CA ARG A 221 20.53 16.66 3.01
C ARG A 221 21.67 17.62 2.68
N ASP A 222 21.67 18.80 3.29
CA ASP A 222 22.74 19.79 3.16
C ASP A 222 24.09 19.33 3.78
N ASP A 223 24.26 18.05 4.03
CA ASP A 223 25.48 17.47 4.64
C ASP A 223 26.58 17.07 3.64
N ASP A 224 26.42 17.36 2.33
CA ASP A 224 27.41 17.10 1.28
C ASP A 224 28.08 18.39 0.75
N ALA A 225 28.31 19.39 1.62
CA ALA A 225 29.09 20.60 1.27
C ALA A 225 30.39 20.70 2.06
#